data_39aaa72e004389502dc0d6b6a1728a8a
#
_entry.id   39aaa72e004389502dc0d6b6a1728a8a
#
_cell.length_a   1.000
_cell.length_b   1.000
_cell.length_c   1.000
_cell.angle_alpha   90.00
_cell.angle_beta   90.00
_cell.angle_gamma   90.00
#
_symmetry.space_group_name_H-M   'P 1'
#
loop_
_entity.id
_entity.type
_entity.pdbx_description
1 polymer ?
#
loop_
_entity_poly.entity_id
_entity_poly.type
_entity_poly.pdbx_seq_one_letter_code
_entity_poly.pdbx_strand_id
1 'polypeptide(L)'
;MSKITFGYIVGGEDKHYNNLLRSLESLERIEQPHEVVILDADSRLEADEDKPNVRIIPFPVDETKGEGWFKPHYWQMRYHLNKYVETDHCFYMDTDTVIVNDRVDELIEEAGEDFLICRHWWVPQLQDYLQRVRVNIGLVKHLIKEDKVDIPYFASGLFLFQKEKHDKIFDTYHEKFDSVFSSIPNNAEGITDELLLCLTLDETGGYKTTNGSMNHSSE
;
A
#
# COMPACT_ATOMS: atom_id res chain seq x y z
N MET A 1 -5.57 -13.65 21.64
CA MET A 1 -5.43 -12.69 20.52
C MET A 1 -4.21 -13.11 19.72
N SER A 2 -4.32 -13.22 18.41
CA SER A 2 -3.19 -13.49 17.52
C SER A 2 -2.33 -12.21 17.41
N LYS A 3 -1.01 -12.37 17.32
CA LYS A 3 -0.09 -11.26 17.05
C LYS A 3 -0.36 -10.75 15.63
N ILE A 4 -0.29 -9.44 15.43
CA ILE A 4 -0.46 -8.79 14.13
C ILE A 4 0.82 -8.09 13.70
N THR A 5 0.96 -7.78 12.42
CA THR A 5 2.05 -6.96 11.89
C THR A 5 1.52 -5.61 11.42
N PHE A 6 2.26 -4.54 11.76
CA PHE A 6 2.15 -3.24 11.07
C PHE A 6 3.31 -3.13 10.08
N GLY A 7 2.97 -2.95 8.80
CA GLY A 7 3.93 -2.89 7.72
C GLY A 7 4.10 -1.48 7.18
N TYR A 8 5.34 -1.06 6.97
CA TYR A 8 5.70 0.24 6.42
C TYR A 8 6.69 0.12 5.27
N ILE A 9 6.67 1.10 4.40
CA ILE A 9 7.77 1.37 3.49
C ILE A 9 8.29 2.79 3.75
N VAL A 10 9.59 2.99 3.67
CA VAL A 10 10.21 4.31 3.82
C VAL A 10 11.37 4.48 2.87
N GLY A 11 11.57 5.70 2.41
CA GLY A 11 12.71 6.10 1.58
C GLY A 11 12.56 7.53 1.07
N GLY A 12 13.60 8.05 0.45
CA GLY A 12 13.63 9.39 -0.15
C GLY A 12 13.89 10.50 0.86
N GLU A 13 13.00 11.46 0.96
CA GLU A 13 13.20 12.68 1.73
C GLU A 13 13.11 12.46 3.25
N ASP A 14 13.83 13.26 4.03
CA ASP A 14 13.83 13.20 5.51
C ASP A 14 12.43 13.32 6.13
N LYS A 15 11.52 14.02 5.45
CA LYS A 15 10.14 14.14 5.93
C LYS A 15 9.44 12.79 6.07
N HIS A 16 9.74 11.80 5.19
CA HIS A 16 9.13 10.48 5.25
C HIS A 16 9.63 9.69 6.48
N TYR A 17 10.91 9.82 6.81
CA TYR A 17 11.48 9.24 8.03
C TYR A 17 10.92 9.89 9.29
N ASN A 18 10.77 11.22 9.30
CA ASN A 18 10.15 11.94 10.41
C ASN A 18 8.67 11.58 10.61
N ASN A 19 7.94 11.38 9.52
CA ASN A 19 6.56 10.92 9.57
C ASN A 19 6.48 9.50 10.11
N LEU A 20 7.36 8.60 9.64
CA LEU A 20 7.43 7.22 10.15
C LEU A 20 7.59 7.20 11.68
N LEU A 21 8.46 8.02 12.25
CA LEU A 21 8.65 8.08 13.71
C LEU A 21 7.34 8.42 14.43
N ARG A 22 6.58 9.41 13.94
CA ARG A 22 5.27 9.79 14.49
C ARG A 22 4.24 8.68 14.34
N SER A 23 4.26 7.99 13.20
CA SER A 23 3.37 6.84 12.98
C SER A 23 3.68 5.72 13.95
N LEU A 24 4.97 5.38 14.14
CA LEU A 24 5.41 4.38 15.10
C LEU A 24 5.03 4.73 16.54
N GLU A 25 5.20 5.99 16.96
CA GLU A 25 4.74 6.47 18.27
C GLU A 25 3.22 6.27 18.45
N SER A 26 2.45 6.40 17.39
CA SER A 26 1.01 6.21 17.45
C SER A 26 0.58 4.77 17.72
N LEU A 27 1.44 3.78 17.40
CA LEU A 27 1.20 2.37 17.69
C LEU A 27 1.19 2.04 19.18
N GLU A 28 1.72 2.92 20.05
CA GLU A 28 1.64 2.76 21.50
C GLU A 28 0.18 2.71 22.01
N ARG A 29 -0.79 3.14 21.18
CA ARG A 29 -2.22 3.05 21.49
C ARG A 29 -2.80 1.66 21.28
N ILE A 30 -2.07 0.78 20.62
CA ILE A 30 -2.52 -0.57 20.30
C ILE A 30 -2.19 -1.49 21.47
N GLU A 31 -3.23 -2.00 22.12
CA GLU A 31 -3.11 -2.93 23.26
C GLU A 31 -2.77 -4.37 22.80
N GLN A 32 -3.16 -4.71 21.59
CA GLN A 32 -2.92 -6.03 21.03
C GLN A 32 -1.42 -6.28 20.78
N PRO A 33 -0.88 -7.48 21.09
CA PRO A 33 0.49 -7.83 20.75
C PRO A 33 0.75 -7.67 19.25
N HIS A 34 1.75 -6.87 18.90
CA HIS A 34 2.09 -6.59 17.51
C HIS A 34 3.58 -6.58 17.25
N GLU A 35 3.93 -6.73 15.99
CA GLU A 35 5.27 -6.46 15.46
C GLU A 35 5.18 -5.39 14.37
N VAL A 36 6.31 -4.81 14.08
CA VAL A 36 6.47 -3.84 13.00
C VAL A 36 7.48 -4.35 12.00
N VAL A 37 7.15 -4.27 10.72
CA VAL A 37 8.05 -4.56 9.60
C VAL A 37 8.21 -3.31 8.76
N ILE A 38 9.44 -2.84 8.60
CA ILE A 38 9.76 -1.65 7.82
C ILE A 38 10.67 -2.06 6.66
N LEU A 39 10.22 -1.84 5.43
CA LEU A 39 11.09 -1.92 4.26
C LEU A 39 11.73 -0.55 4.04
N ASP A 40 13.05 -0.47 4.21
CA ASP A 40 13.83 0.76 4.09
C ASP A 40 14.59 0.78 2.76
N ALA A 41 14.14 1.63 1.84
CA ALA A 41 14.69 1.74 0.51
C ALA A 41 16.12 2.28 0.47
N ASP A 42 16.44 3.18 1.36
CA ASP A 42 17.73 3.88 1.37
C ASP A 42 18.72 3.30 2.41
N SER A 43 18.28 2.27 3.14
CA SER A 43 19.06 1.61 4.20
C SER A 43 19.60 2.63 5.25
N ARG A 44 18.75 3.59 5.64
CA ARG A 44 19.11 4.67 6.57
C ARG A 44 18.75 4.37 8.03
N LEU A 45 17.82 3.41 8.23
CA LEU A 45 17.39 3.03 9.56
C LEU A 45 18.33 1.97 10.15
N GLU A 46 18.57 2.09 11.44
CA GLU A 46 19.29 1.09 12.23
C GLU A 46 18.32 0.36 13.16
N ALA A 47 18.58 -0.91 13.40
CA ALA A 47 17.81 -1.68 14.36
C ALA A 47 18.03 -1.11 15.78
N ASP A 48 16.94 -0.96 16.51
CA ASP A 48 16.97 -0.50 17.90
C ASP A 48 16.81 -1.73 18.81
N GLU A 49 17.83 -2.04 19.59
CA GLU A 49 17.83 -3.18 20.50
C GLU A 49 16.75 -3.07 21.60
N ASP A 50 16.35 -1.83 21.92
CA ASP A 50 15.28 -1.57 22.88
C ASP A 50 13.88 -1.79 22.29
N LYS A 51 13.77 -1.99 20.96
CA LYS A 51 12.52 -2.26 20.23
C LYS A 51 12.55 -3.59 19.48
N PRO A 52 12.64 -4.72 20.18
CA PRO A 52 12.81 -6.03 19.55
C PRO A 52 11.61 -6.48 18.67
N ASN A 53 10.48 -5.82 18.79
CA ASN A 53 9.30 -6.05 17.94
C ASN A 53 9.33 -5.26 16.63
N VAL A 54 10.37 -4.44 16.37
CA VAL A 54 10.55 -3.68 15.13
C VAL A 54 11.64 -4.33 14.30
N ARG A 55 11.28 -4.80 13.12
CA ARG A 55 12.22 -5.36 12.14
C ARG A 55 12.39 -4.39 10.99
N ILE A 56 13.63 -3.97 10.76
CA ILE A 56 14.02 -3.12 9.63
C ILE A 56 14.69 -4.01 8.58
N ILE A 57 14.19 -3.93 7.37
CA ILE A 57 14.66 -4.73 6.25
C ILE A 57 15.18 -3.77 5.19
N PRO A 58 16.50 -3.72 4.98
CA PRO A 58 17.07 -2.98 3.86
C PRO A 58 16.48 -3.52 2.54
N PHE A 59 15.84 -2.64 1.79
CA PHE A 59 15.18 -3.00 0.55
C PHE A 59 15.65 -2.06 -0.58
N PRO A 60 16.86 -2.26 -1.13
CA PRO A 60 17.43 -1.37 -2.12
C PRO A 60 16.55 -1.35 -3.37
N VAL A 61 16.09 -0.16 -3.72
CA VAL A 61 15.32 0.08 -4.94
C VAL A 61 16.29 0.28 -6.09
N ASP A 62 16.07 -0.40 -7.20
CA ASP A 62 16.86 -0.20 -8.43
C ASP A 62 16.59 1.20 -9.00
N GLU A 63 17.45 2.15 -8.66
CA GLU A 63 17.32 3.54 -9.07
C GLU A 63 17.53 3.73 -10.59
N THR A 64 18.08 2.74 -11.28
CA THR A 64 18.36 2.84 -12.72
C THR A 64 17.10 2.80 -13.58
N LYS A 65 15.97 2.34 -13.01
CA LYS A 65 14.70 2.17 -13.73
C LYS A 65 13.77 3.36 -13.64
N GLY A 66 14.17 4.49 -13.05
CA GLY A 66 13.25 5.63 -12.88
C GLY A 66 13.91 6.93 -12.49
N GLU A 67 14.48 7.67 -13.42
CA GLU A 67 14.76 9.09 -13.25
C GLU A 67 13.47 9.87 -13.47
N GLY A 68 12.96 10.52 -12.44
CA GLY A 68 11.80 11.40 -12.54
C GLY A 68 11.02 11.52 -11.25
N TRP A 69 9.99 12.33 -11.25
CA TRP A 69 9.07 12.62 -10.13
C TRP A 69 8.38 11.36 -9.56
N PHE A 70 8.43 10.27 -10.29
CA PHE A 70 7.88 9.01 -9.90
C PHE A 70 9.00 7.98 -9.83
N LYS A 71 9.37 7.60 -8.62
CA LYS A 71 10.14 6.36 -8.40
C LYS A 71 9.11 5.22 -8.24
N PRO A 72 8.60 4.64 -9.33
CA PRO A 72 7.52 3.64 -9.24
C PRO A 72 7.93 2.43 -8.40
N HIS A 73 9.23 2.18 -8.29
CA HIS A 73 9.78 1.11 -7.47
C HIS A 73 9.56 1.31 -5.96
N TYR A 74 9.50 2.55 -5.46
CA TYR A 74 9.16 2.80 -4.07
C TYR A 74 7.73 2.33 -3.76
N TRP A 75 6.80 2.63 -4.64
CA TRP A 75 5.41 2.24 -4.43
C TRP A 75 5.23 0.74 -4.48
N GLN A 76 5.97 0.07 -5.37
CA GLN A 76 5.96 -1.39 -5.48
C GLN A 76 6.42 -2.08 -4.17
N MET A 77 7.29 -1.44 -3.38
CA MET A 77 7.81 -2.05 -2.14
C MET A 77 6.70 -2.53 -1.21
N ARG A 78 5.60 -1.77 -1.06
CA ARG A 78 4.48 -2.16 -0.18
C ARG A 78 3.90 -3.53 -0.51
N TYR A 79 3.93 -3.90 -1.78
CA TYR A 79 3.41 -5.18 -2.27
C TYR A 79 4.39 -6.34 -2.13
N HIS A 80 5.59 -6.10 -1.59
CA HIS A 80 6.51 -7.14 -1.16
C HIS A 80 6.40 -7.47 0.32
N LEU A 81 5.64 -6.71 1.10
CA LEU A 81 5.50 -6.91 2.55
C LEU A 81 5.03 -8.32 2.91
N ASN A 82 4.16 -8.93 2.11
CA ASN A 82 3.68 -10.30 2.33
C ASN A 82 4.81 -11.33 2.50
N LYS A 83 5.97 -11.09 1.87
CA LYS A 83 7.16 -11.97 1.95
C LYS A 83 7.89 -11.86 3.29
N TYR A 84 7.70 -10.77 4.03
CA TYR A 84 8.42 -10.47 5.27
C TYR A 84 7.55 -10.56 6.52
N VAL A 85 6.24 -10.62 6.37
CA VAL A 85 5.28 -10.78 7.46
C VAL A 85 5.32 -12.21 7.99
N GLU A 86 5.32 -12.37 9.31
CA GLU A 86 5.32 -13.67 9.98
C GLU A 86 3.99 -13.99 10.68
N THR A 87 3.12 -13.00 10.82
CA THR A 87 1.79 -13.11 11.43
C THR A 87 0.72 -13.36 10.37
N ASP A 88 -0.46 -13.81 10.80
CA ASP A 88 -1.58 -14.09 9.88
C ASP A 88 -2.13 -12.81 9.25
N HIS A 89 -2.08 -11.68 9.96
CA HIS A 89 -2.62 -10.39 9.52
C HIS A 89 -1.56 -9.31 9.50
N CYS A 90 -1.59 -8.49 8.45
CA CYS A 90 -0.75 -7.31 8.33
C CYS A 90 -1.57 -6.08 7.92
N PHE A 91 -1.44 -5.01 8.71
CA PHE A 91 -1.85 -3.67 8.35
C PHE A 91 -0.69 -2.96 7.65
N TYR A 92 -0.81 -2.70 6.37
CA TYR A 92 0.06 -1.74 5.71
C TYR A 92 -0.39 -0.32 6.04
N MET A 93 0.56 0.54 6.36
CA MET A 93 0.33 1.97 6.64
C MET A 93 1.39 2.82 5.93
N ASP A 94 0.97 3.89 5.25
CA ASP A 94 1.89 4.92 4.80
C ASP A 94 2.50 5.64 6.01
N THR A 95 3.72 6.17 5.86
CA THR A 95 4.48 6.79 6.95
C THR A 95 3.78 8.00 7.58
N ASP A 96 2.89 8.67 6.85
CA ASP A 96 2.10 9.82 7.31
C ASP A 96 0.75 9.44 7.94
N THR A 97 0.50 8.14 8.11
CA THR A 97 -0.69 7.62 8.78
C THR A 97 -0.45 7.48 10.29
N VAL A 98 -1.42 7.87 11.12
CA VAL A 98 -1.35 7.73 12.58
C VAL A 98 -2.56 7.01 13.14
N ILE A 99 -2.35 6.16 14.14
CA ILE A 99 -3.41 5.50 14.88
C ILE A 99 -3.98 6.49 15.92
N VAL A 100 -5.25 6.75 15.84
CA VAL A 100 -5.95 7.64 16.80
C VAL A 100 -6.72 6.88 17.89
N ASN A 101 -7.11 5.63 17.60
CA ASN A 101 -7.77 4.74 18.55
C ASN A 101 -7.46 3.28 18.21
N ASP A 102 -7.61 2.40 19.20
CA ASP A 102 -7.43 0.96 19.03
C ASP A 102 -8.75 0.31 18.58
N ARG A 103 -8.85 0.10 17.26
CA ARG A 103 -9.98 -0.63 16.62
C ARG A 103 -9.49 -1.76 15.72
N VAL A 104 -8.32 -2.28 16.01
CA VAL A 104 -7.68 -3.30 15.18
C VAL A 104 -8.52 -4.57 15.08
N ASP A 105 -9.04 -5.05 16.20
CA ASP A 105 -9.88 -6.26 16.21
C ASP A 105 -11.16 -6.05 15.39
N GLU A 106 -11.79 -4.88 15.46
CA GLU A 106 -12.98 -4.57 14.68
C GLU A 106 -12.68 -4.58 13.16
N LEU A 107 -11.52 -4.08 12.75
CA LEU A 107 -11.10 -4.09 11.35
C LEU A 107 -10.79 -5.50 10.85
N ILE A 108 -10.20 -6.34 11.70
CA ILE A 108 -9.97 -7.76 11.38
C ILE A 108 -11.29 -8.50 11.23
N GLU A 109 -12.25 -8.26 12.12
CA GLU A 109 -13.61 -8.83 12.02
C GLU A 109 -14.34 -8.34 10.76
N GLU A 110 -14.24 -7.03 10.44
CA GLU A 110 -14.84 -6.44 9.23
C GLU A 110 -14.24 -7.06 7.97
N ALA A 111 -12.93 -7.24 7.92
CA ALA A 111 -12.25 -7.90 6.81
C ALA A 111 -12.73 -9.35 6.65
N GLY A 112 -12.80 -10.09 7.76
CA GLY A 112 -13.06 -11.52 7.74
C GLY A 112 -11.99 -12.24 6.93
N GLU A 113 -12.34 -12.72 5.76
CA GLU A 113 -11.40 -13.40 4.84
C GLU A 113 -10.96 -12.55 3.65
N ASP A 114 -11.46 -11.33 3.53
CA ASP A 114 -11.21 -10.45 2.40
C ASP A 114 -10.05 -9.49 2.66
N PHE A 115 -9.41 -9.04 1.59
CA PHE A 115 -8.48 -7.91 1.61
C PHE A 115 -9.26 -6.64 1.92
N LEU A 116 -8.93 -5.97 3.05
CA LEU A 116 -9.65 -4.77 3.46
C LEU A 116 -8.90 -3.52 3.00
N ILE A 117 -9.60 -2.62 2.33
CA ILE A 117 -9.01 -1.41 1.76
C ILE A 117 -9.91 -0.20 1.93
N CYS A 118 -9.30 0.97 2.02
CA CYS A 118 -10.03 2.23 2.09
C CYS A 118 -10.45 2.70 0.70
N ARG A 119 -11.74 3.04 0.55
CA ARG A 119 -12.21 3.69 -0.66
C ARG A 119 -11.74 5.15 -0.67
N HIS A 120 -11.27 5.60 -1.83
CA HIS A 120 -10.84 6.99 -1.95
C HIS A 120 -12.05 7.93 -1.82
N TRP A 121 -12.04 8.84 -0.84
CA TRP A 121 -13.23 9.57 -0.43
C TRP A 121 -13.69 10.65 -1.43
N TRP A 122 -12.80 11.23 -2.20
CA TRP A 122 -13.10 12.29 -3.18
C TRP A 122 -12.95 11.87 -4.63
N VAL A 123 -12.48 10.66 -4.88
CA VAL A 123 -12.43 10.01 -6.21
C VAL A 123 -13.00 8.61 -6.05
N PRO A 124 -14.33 8.46 -5.93
CA PRO A 124 -14.92 7.17 -5.58
C PRO A 124 -14.88 6.14 -6.69
N GLN A 125 -14.69 6.56 -7.94
CA GLN A 125 -14.66 5.69 -9.11
C GLN A 125 -13.43 5.97 -9.96
N LEU A 126 -12.92 4.92 -10.64
CA LEU A 126 -11.78 5.02 -11.53
C LEU A 126 -12.01 6.06 -12.66
N GLN A 127 -13.23 6.14 -13.20
CA GLN A 127 -13.53 7.13 -14.24
C GLN A 127 -13.39 8.58 -13.73
N ASP A 128 -13.70 8.85 -12.45
CA ASP A 128 -13.51 10.18 -11.86
C ASP A 128 -12.03 10.53 -11.78
N TYR A 129 -11.19 9.54 -11.44
CA TYR A 129 -9.74 9.68 -11.44
C TYR A 129 -9.23 10.01 -12.85
N LEU A 130 -9.62 9.22 -13.85
CA LEU A 130 -9.17 9.40 -15.24
C LEU A 130 -9.58 10.76 -15.84
N GLN A 131 -10.71 11.34 -15.38
CA GLN A 131 -11.14 12.68 -15.80
C GLN A 131 -10.34 13.80 -15.13
N ARG A 132 -9.92 13.62 -13.88
CA ARG A 132 -9.21 14.63 -13.09
C ARG A 132 -7.71 14.65 -13.38
N VAL A 133 -7.10 13.50 -13.46
CA VAL A 133 -5.71 13.36 -13.83
C VAL A 133 -5.66 13.29 -15.35
N ARG A 134 -4.92 14.22 -15.97
CA ARG A 134 -4.70 14.22 -17.43
C ARG A 134 -3.84 13.01 -17.83
N VAL A 135 -4.33 11.82 -17.53
CA VAL A 135 -3.67 10.58 -17.88
C VAL A 135 -3.68 10.46 -19.40
N ASN A 136 -2.61 9.97 -19.97
CA ASN A 136 -2.63 9.53 -21.34
C ASN A 136 -3.58 8.33 -21.46
N ILE A 137 -4.85 8.62 -21.76
CA ILE A 137 -5.93 7.65 -21.87
C ILE A 137 -5.56 6.50 -22.83
N GLY A 138 -4.73 6.78 -23.84
CA GLY A 138 -4.24 5.75 -24.76
C GLY A 138 -3.43 4.67 -24.06
N LEU A 139 -2.64 5.06 -23.06
CA LEU A 139 -1.81 4.15 -22.27
C LEU A 139 -2.67 3.32 -21.30
N VAL A 140 -3.61 3.99 -20.64
CA VAL A 140 -4.53 3.34 -19.69
C VAL A 140 -5.50 2.41 -20.41
N LYS A 141 -5.89 2.70 -21.64
CA LYS A 141 -6.77 1.84 -22.47
C LYS A 141 -6.19 0.45 -22.76
N HIS A 142 -4.87 0.29 -22.76
CA HIS A 142 -4.25 -1.03 -22.87
C HIS A 142 -4.38 -1.85 -21.57
N LEU A 143 -4.53 -1.17 -20.44
CA LEU A 143 -4.67 -1.79 -19.13
C LEU A 143 -6.13 -2.00 -18.74
N ILE A 144 -7.00 -1.09 -19.16
CA ILE A 144 -8.43 -1.12 -18.87
C ILE A 144 -9.15 -1.63 -20.12
N LYS A 145 -9.80 -2.78 -20.03
CA LYS A 145 -10.77 -3.19 -21.05
C LYS A 145 -11.85 -2.12 -21.14
N GLU A 146 -12.17 -1.65 -22.34
CA GLU A 146 -13.01 -0.45 -22.62
C GLU A 146 -14.37 -0.38 -21.91
N ASP A 147 -14.86 -1.49 -21.41
CA ASP A 147 -16.16 -1.68 -20.74
C ASP A 147 -16.10 -1.64 -19.21
N LYS A 148 -14.90 -1.49 -18.61
CA LYS A 148 -14.67 -1.53 -17.15
C LYS A 148 -14.24 -0.20 -16.55
N VAL A 149 -15.01 0.86 -16.75
CA VAL A 149 -14.74 2.17 -16.12
C VAL A 149 -15.44 2.35 -14.76
N ASP A 150 -16.32 1.43 -14.39
CA ASP A 150 -17.10 1.49 -13.15
C ASP A 150 -16.42 0.69 -12.01
N ILE A 151 -15.10 0.85 -11.91
CA ILE A 151 -14.28 0.24 -10.86
C ILE A 151 -14.15 1.22 -9.70
N PRO A 152 -14.38 0.79 -8.44
CA PRO A 152 -14.08 1.63 -7.29
C PRO A 152 -12.62 2.07 -7.27
N TYR A 153 -12.37 3.33 -6.93
CA TYR A 153 -11.03 3.84 -6.75
C TYR A 153 -10.63 3.77 -5.27
N PHE A 154 -9.45 3.20 -4.98
CA PHE A 154 -8.99 2.92 -3.63
C PHE A 154 -7.79 3.78 -3.27
N ALA A 155 -7.67 4.11 -1.99
CA ALA A 155 -6.47 4.72 -1.43
C ALA A 155 -5.49 3.61 -1.00
N SER A 156 -4.29 3.62 -1.55
CA SER A 156 -3.28 2.58 -1.28
C SER A 156 -2.50 2.79 0.01
N GLY A 157 -2.72 3.91 0.70
CA GLY A 157 -1.96 4.29 1.91
C GLY A 157 -2.31 3.48 3.18
N LEU A 158 -3.38 2.71 3.15
CA LEU A 158 -3.80 1.87 4.27
C LEU A 158 -4.62 0.69 3.77
N PHE A 159 -4.16 -0.53 4.09
CA PHE A 159 -4.90 -1.76 3.81
C PHE A 159 -4.53 -2.88 4.79
N LEU A 160 -5.45 -3.83 4.96
CA LEU A 160 -5.26 -5.04 5.75
C LEU A 160 -5.28 -6.25 4.84
N PHE A 161 -4.29 -7.13 4.99
CA PHE A 161 -4.23 -8.39 4.30
C PHE A 161 -3.92 -9.58 5.22
N GLN A 162 -4.28 -10.77 4.78
CA GLN A 162 -3.88 -12.03 5.41
C GLN A 162 -2.74 -12.67 4.59
N LYS A 163 -1.68 -13.05 5.29
CA LYS A 163 -0.55 -13.76 4.70
C LYS A 163 -1.03 -15.03 3.98
N GLU A 164 -0.36 -15.35 2.86
CA GLU A 164 -0.64 -16.50 2.00
C GLU A 164 -2.01 -16.44 1.30
N LYS A 165 -3.07 -16.02 1.99
CA LYS A 165 -4.42 -15.95 1.43
C LYS A 165 -4.54 -14.90 0.31
N HIS A 166 -3.84 -13.78 0.47
CA HIS A 166 -3.86 -12.67 -0.48
C HIS A 166 -2.63 -12.61 -1.39
N ASP A 167 -1.78 -13.65 -1.38
CA ASP A 167 -0.58 -13.69 -2.23
C ASP A 167 -0.92 -13.50 -3.72
N LYS A 168 -2.06 -14.04 -4.17
CA LYS A 168 -2.52 -13.83 -5.54
C LYS A 168 -2.73 -12.35 -5.89
N ILE A 169 -3.17 -11.51 -4.94
CA ILE A 169 -3.33 -10.07 -5.15
C ILE A 169 -1.96 -9.44 -5.38
N PHE A 170 -0.98 -9.79 -4.55
CA PHE A 170 0.39 -9.27 -4.68
C PHE A 170 1.07 -9.73 -5.97
N ASP A 171 0.95 -11.00 -6.31
CA ASP A 171 1.53 -11.55 -7.54
C ASP A 171 0.91 -10.88 -8.77
N THR A 172 -0.42 -10.76 -8.83
CA THR A 172 -1.12 -10.09 -9.94
C THR A 172 -0.74 -8.60 -10.02
N TYR A 173 -0.54 -7.92 -8.88
CA TYR A 173 -0.05 -6.55 -8.87
C TYR A 173 1.34 -6.45 -9.51
N HIS A 174 2.27 -7.33 -9.13
CA HIS A 174 3.63 -7.35 -9.68
C HIS A 174 3.63 -7.64 -11.18
N GLU A 175 2.83 -8.60 -11.64
CA GLU A 175 2.70 -8.89 -13.07
C GLU A 175 2.22 -7.67 -13.86
N LYS A 176 1.21 -6.94 -13.34
CA LYS A 176 0.71 -5.71 -13.96
C LYS A 176 1.77 -4.61 -13.95
N PHE A 177 2.44 -4.42 -12.81
CA PHE A 177 3.50 -3.44 -12.68
C PHE A 177 4.60 -3.68 -13.71
N ASP A 178 5.13 -4.90 -13.79
CA ASP A 178 6.18 -5.26 -14.73
C ASP A 178 5.72 -5.11 -16.19
N SER A 179 4.50 -5.52 -16.51
CA SER A 179 3.92 -5.36 -17.85
C SER A 179 3.83 -3.90 -18.27
N VAL A 180 3.40 -3.02 -17.36
CA VAL A 180 3.27 -1.59 -17.61
C VAL A 180 4.64 -0.95 -17.78
N PHE A 181 5.52 -1.13 -16.81
CA PHE A 181 6.80 -0.41 -16.77
C PHE A 181 7.84 -0.99 -17.72
N SER A 182 7.72 -2.25 -18.17
CA SER A 182 8.53 -2.77 -19.28
C SER A 182 8.09 -2.23 -20.63
N SER A 183 6.84 -1.84 -20.78
CA SER A 183 6.24 -1.41 -22.06
C SER A 183 6.30 0.11 -22.27
N ILE A 184 6.55 0.90 -21.20
CA ILE A 184 6.48 2.34 -21.23
C ILE A 184 7.83 2.93 -20.84
N PRO A 185 8.61 3.43 -21.81
CA PRO A 185 9.83 4.14 -21.49
C PRO A 185 9.48 5.48 -20.78
N ASN A 186 9.99 5.66 -19.57
CA ASN A 186 10.20 6.90 -18.80
C ASN A 186 9.05 7.91 -18.60
N ASN A 187 7.84 7.71 -19.11
CA ASN A 187 6.75 8.69 -19.04
C ASN A 187 5.39 8.05 -18.75
N ALA A 188 5.32 7.25 -17.69
CA ALA A 188 4.04 6.75 -17.19
C ALA A 188 3.28 7.84 -16.40
N GLU A 189 3.27 9.08 -16.91
CA GLU A 189 2.47 10.16 -16.31
C GLU A 189 1.02 9.72 -16.14
N GLY A 190 0.58 9.66 -14.89
CA GLY A 190 -0.77 9.29 -14.51
C GLY A 190 -1.02 7.80 -14.27
N ILE A 191 -0.02 6.93 -14.38
CA ILE A 191 -0.15 5.57 -13.84
C ILE A 191 0.40 5.60 -12.42
N THR A 192 -0.50 5.46 -11.46
CA THR A 192 -0.15 5.38 -10.05
C THR A 192 -0.24 3.93 -9.58
N ASP A 193 0.40 3.65 -8.45
CA ASP A 193 0.25 2.38 -7.75
C ASP A 193 -1.21 2.13 -7.36
N GLU A 194 -1.95 3.18 -7.00
CA GLU A 194 -3.39 3.10 -6.73
C GLU A 194 -4.20 2.61 -7.92
N LEU A 195 -3.91 3.13 -9.12
CA LEU A 195 -4.55 2.66 -10.35
C LEU A 195 -4.27 1.16 -10.57
N LEU A 196 -3.02 0.75 -10.44
CA LEU A 196 -2.64 -0.67 -10.60
C LEU A 196 -3.31 -1.55 -9.55
N LEU A 197 -3.41 -1.07 -8.30
CA LEU A 197 -4.10 -1.79 -7.23
C LEU A 197 -5.60 -1.93 -7.54
N CYS A 198 -6.27 -0.87 -8.00
CA CYS A 198 -7.68 -0.93 -8.40
C CYS A 198 -7.92 -1.99 -9.47
N LEU A 199 -7.09 -2.01 -10.52
CA LEU A 199 -7.17 -2.98 -11.59
C LEU A 199 -6.85 -4.41 -11.11
N THR A 200 -5.94 -4.55 -10.16
CA THR A 200 -5.60 -5.84 -9.55
C THR A 200 -6.78 -6.39 -8.75
N LEU A 201 -7.37 -5.57 -7.90
CA LEU A 201 -8.51 -5.98 -7.07
C LEU A 201 -9.76 -6.27 -7.90
N ASP A 202 -10.00 -5.53 -9.00
CA ASP A 202 -11.09 -5.83 -9.93
C ASP A 202 -10.90 -7.19 -10.60
N GLU A 203 -9.66 -7.56 -10.93
CA GLU A 203 -9.35 -8.84 -11.57
C GLU A 203 -9.39 -10.02 -10.59
N THR A 204 -8.81 -9.85 -9.41
CA THR A 204 -8.66 -10.94 -8.43
C THR A 204 -9.91 -11.15 -7.58
N GLY A 205 -10.68 -10.08 -7.34
CA GLY A 205 -11.76 -10.09 -6.33
C GLY A 205 -11.23 -10.28 -4.91
N GLY A 206 -12.10 -10.73 -3.99
CA GLY A 206 -11.71 -11.08 -2.61
C GLY A 206 -11.31 -9.86 -1.77
N TYR A 207 -11.97 -8.73 -1.97
CA TYR A 207 -11.74 -7.52 -1.19
C TYR A 207 -13.04 -6.94 -0.64
N LYS A 208 -12.90 -6.19 0.46
CA LYS A 208 -13.93 -5.34 1.04
C LYS A 208 -13.44 -3.91 1.18
N THR A 209 -14.36 -2.98 1.14
CA THR A 209 -14.07 -1.57 1.46
C THR A 209 -14.56 -1.24 2.84
N THR A 210 -13.75 -0.51 3.61
CA THR A 210 -14.19 0.00 4.90
C THR A 210 -15.26 1.07 4.74
N ASN A 211 -16.25 1.05 5.61
CA ASN A 211 -17.31 2.06 5.68
C ASN A 211 -16.85 3.36 6.41
N GLY A 212 -15.63 3.79 6.18
CA GLY A 212 -15.07 5.00 6.80
C GLY A 212 -14.37 4.77 8.14
N SER A 213 -14.19 3.51 8.57
CA SER A 213 -13.44 3.16 9.79
C SER A 213 -11.93 3.36 9.65
N MET A 214 -11.43 3.38 8.41
CA MET A 214 -10.07 3.77 8.07
C MET A 214 -10.11 5.09 7.27
N ASN A 215 -10.45 6.20 7.93
CA ASN A 215 -10.42 7.50 7.26
C ASN A 215 -8.98 7.99 7.13
N HIS A 216 -8.50 8.06 5.91
CA HIS A 216 -7.31 8.79 5.55
C HIS A 216 -7.72 10.27 5.36
N SER A 217 -7.43 11.12 6.32
CA SER A 217 -7.46 12.57 6.11
C SER A 217 -6.03 13.02 5.79
N SER A 218 -5.73 13.21 4.52
CA SER A 218 -4.59 14.02 4.13
C SER A 218 -4.96 15.49 4.32
N GLU A 219 -4.61 16.09 5.44
CA GLU A 219 -4.44 17.54 5.58
C GLU A 219 -2.99 17.93 5.34
#